data_ff0086e281ecead39f7f700911a301f1
#
_entry.id   ff0086e281ecead39f7f700911a301f1
#
_cell.length_a   1.000
_cell.length_b   1.000
_cell.length_c   1.000
_cell.angle_alpha   90.00
_cell.angle_beta   90.00
_cell.angle_gamma   90.00
#
_symmetry.space_group_name_H-M   'P 1'
#
loop_
_entity.id
_entity.type
_entity.pdbx_description
1 polymer ?
#
loop_
_entity_poly.entity_id
_entity_poly.type
_entity_poly.pdbx_seq_one_letter_code
_entity_poly.pdbx_strand_id
1 'polypeptide(L)'
;MKKILVAIMAVLFAAPSFAQYSSGGFSLDGSSIYYGLRLGLNFSGLSTDPAADLGTKTGMTLAGIAGLRLSDTAPVFLESGLYYTQLGAKKDKITHSLNYLEIPVLIKYGVQVSDDIALLPYIGPYFSYGIGGKVKYPDATGKVGKHSSFNKSYYKHPDMGFKIGCGAEYNMLYLELGYKFGVANISKDPAEVDASAHNHALYLNIGVNF
;
A
#
# COMPACT_ATOMS: atom_id res chain seq x y z
N MET A 1 -13.01 4.84 19.08
CA MET A 1 -12.03 5.19 18.03
C MET A 1 -10.75 5.84 18.60
N LYS A 2 -10.82 6.89 19.44
CA LYS A 2 -9.62 7.52 20.04
C LYS A 2 -8.76 6.56 20.87
N LYS A 3 -9.38 5.64 21.63
CA LYS A 3 -8.67 4.65 22.48
C LYS A 3 -7.90 3.59 21.68
N ILE A 4 -8.40 3.21 20.50
CA ILE A 4 -7.73 2.27 19.59
C ILE A 4 -6.52 2.93 18.95
N LEU A 5 -6.63 4.21 18.57
CA LEU A 5 -5.51 4.98 18.01
C LEU A 5 -4.37 5.14 19.02
N VAL A 6 -4.71 5.39 20.29
CA VAL A 6 -3.73 5.48 21.39
C VAL A 6 -3.07 4.14 21.66
N ALA A 7 -3.82 3.02 21.60
CA ALA A 7 -3.26 1.69 21.77
C ALA A 7 -2.31 1.31 20.61
N ILE A 8 -2.65 1.65 19.37
CA ILE A 8 -1.77 1.45 18.21
C ILE A 8 -0.51 2.30 18.35
N MET A 9 -0.63 3.57 18.75
CA MET A 9 0.54 4.42 19.03
C MET A 9 1.40 3.86 20.17
N ALA A 10 0.82 3.38 21.25
CA ALA A 10 1.55 2.79 22.36
C ALA A 10 2.34 1.53 21.96
N VAL A 11 1.78 0.68 21.09
CA VAL A 11 2.47 -0.49 20.55
C VAL A 11 3.62 -0.05 19.62
N LEU A 12 3.46 1.01 18.84
CA LEU A 12 4.50 1.56 17.98
C LEU A 12 5.67 2.17 18.78
N PHE A 13 5.41 2.72 19.97
CA PHE A 13 6.45 3.27 20.85
C PHE A 13 7.07 2.24 21.79
N ALA A 14 6.42 1.10 22.04
CA ALA A 14 6.96 0.03 22.86
C ALA A 14 7.91 -0.92 22.11
N ALA A 15 7.89 -0.90 20.77
CA ALA A 15 8.74 -1.74 19.92
C ALA A 15 10.25 -1.43 19.96
N PRO A 16 10.74 -0.22 20.31
CA PRO A 16 12.18 0.07 20.30
C PRO A 16 13.01 -0.64 21.37
N SER A 17 12.38 -1.28 22.36
CA SER A 17 13.11 -1.86 23.50
C SER A 17 13.84 -3.17 23.17
N PHE A 18 13.65 -3.74 22.00
CA PHE A 18 14.27 -5.00 21.58
C PHE A 18 15.24 -4.87 20.40
N ALA A 19 15.33 -3.68 19.80
CA ALA A 19 16.37 -3.40 18.81
C ALA A 19 17.68 -3.17 19.54
N GLN A 20 18.54 -4.17 19.62
CA GLN A 20 19.96 -3.92 19.83
C GLN A 20 20.40 -3.01 18.70
N TYR A 21 20.75 -1.80 19.06
CA TYR A 21 21.29 -0.77 18.21
C TYR A 21 22.58 -1.26 17.58
N SER A 22 22.49 -1.94 16.47
CA SER A 22 23.60 -2.08 15.55
C SER A 22 23.68 -0.77 14.80
N SER A 23 24.72 0.00 15.06
CA SER A 23 24.98 1.26 14.38
C SER A 23 25.29 0.98 12.91
N GLY A 24 24.32 1.14 12.07
CA GLY A 24 24.43 0.95 10.64
C GLY A 24 23.10 0.51 10.08
N GLY A 25 22.61 1.24 9.10
CA GLY A 25 21.43 0.90 8.35
C GLY A 25 21.46 -0.51 7.80
N PHE A 26 20.54 -0.81 6.94
CA PHE A 26 20.38 -2.08 6.27
C PHE A 26 21.74 -2.73 5.95
N SER A 27 22.16 -3.64 6.81
CA SER A 27 23.39 -4.38 6.62
C SER A 27 23.11 -5.53 5.65
N LEU A 28 23.66 -5.44 4.45
CA LEU A 28 23.69 -6.60 3.54
C LEU A 28 24.41 -7.80 4.18
N ASP A 29 25.08 -7.57 5.31
CA ASP A 29 26.02 -8.51 5.90
C ASP A 29 25.57 -9.25 7.16
N GLY A 30 24.37 -9.07 7.71
CA GLY A 30 24.25 -9.76 8.98
C GLY A 30 22.91 -9.98 9.65
N SER A 31 21.91 -9.16 9.51
CA SER A 31 20.65 -9.43 10.18
C SER A 31 19.69 -10.22 9.28
N SER A 32 19.28 -11.38 9.76
CA SER A 32 18.34 -12.22 9.04
C SER A 32 16.92 -11.62 8.98
N ILE A 33 16.59 -10.70 9.88
CA ILE A 33 15.26 -10.11 10.00
C ILE A 33 15.39 -8.60 10.25
N TYR A 34 14.57 -7.80 9.57
CA TYR A 34 14.40 -6.37 9.80
C TYR A 34 12.92 -6.00 9.92
N TYR A 35 12.67 -4.89 10.58
CA TYR A 35 11.35 -4.31 10.73
C TYR A 35 11.35 -2.89 10.21
N GLY A 36 10.17 -2.34 9.90
CA GLY A 36 10.11 -0.96 9.49
C GLY A 36 8.71 -0.37 9.51
N LEU A 37 8.68 0.94 9.39
CA LEU A 37 7.46 1.72 9.25
C LEU A 37 7.48 2.46 7.92
N ARG A 38 6.32 2.56 7.30
CA ARG A 38 6.12 3.25 6.03
C ARG A 38 4.97 4.25 6.13
N LEU A 39 5.18 5.42 5.58
CA LEU A 39 4.16 6.44 5.35
C LEU A 39 4.28 6.91 3.90
N GLY A 40 3.16 7.06 3.19
CA GLY A 40 3.25 7.44 1.80
C GLY A 40 1.99 8.01 1.19
N LEU A 41 2.13 8.35 -0.07
CA LEU A 41 1.07 8.87 -0.93
C LEU A 41 0.82 7.89 -2.07
N ASN A 42 -0.46 7.74 -2.40
CA ASN A 42 -0.93 6.95 -3.55
C ASN A 42 -1.60 7.87 -4.55
N PHE A 43 -1.26 7.72 -5.82
CA PHE A 43 -1.94 8.32 -6.95
C PHE A 43 -2.67 7.19 -7.68
N SER A 44 -3.93 6.99 -7.34
CA SER A 44 -4.70 5.81 -7.74
C SER A 44 -5.78 6.14 -8.75
N GLY A 45 -6.11 5.15 -9.56
CA GLY A 45 -7.22 5.14 -10.50
C GLY A 45 -7.91 3.78 -10.52
N LEU A 46 -8.98 3.71 -11.29
CA LEU A 46 -9.71 2.50 -11.59
C LEU A 46 -9.73 2.31 -13.10
N SER A 47 -9.27 1.16 -13.57
CA SER A 47 -9.50 0.70 -14.94
C SER A 47 -10.82 -0.04 -14.98
N THR A 48 -11.73 0.36 -15.86
CA THR A 48 -13.07 -0.23 -15.98
C THR A 48 -13.32 -0.72 -17.40
N ASP A 49 -14.13 -1.78 -17.52
CA ASP A 49 -14.69 -2.22 -18.79
C ASP A 49 -16.23 -2.33 -18.60
N PRO A 50 -17.03 -1.62 -19.40
CA PRO A 50 -16.63 -0.63 -20.43
C PRO A 50 -15.83 0.54 -19.86
N ALA A 51 -14.89 1.06 -20.67
CA ALA A 51 -13.95 2.09 -20.25
C ALA A 51 -14.69 3.38 -19.82
N ALA A 52 -14.48 3.78 -18.57
CA ALA A 52 -14.90 5.06 -18.05
C ALA A 52 -13.68 5.98 -17.87
N ASP A 53 -13.80 7.22 -18.30
CA ASP A 53 -12.77 8.24 -18.07
C ASP A 53 -12.78 8.65 -16.60
N LEU A 54 -11.92 7.98 -15.81
CA LEU A 54 -11.78 8.17 -14.37
C LEU A 54 -10.45 8.83 -14.06
N GLY A 55 -10.51 10.02 -13.50
CA GLY A 55 -9.33 10.76 -13.07
C GLY A 55 -8.68 10.18 -11.79
N THR A 56 -7.44 10.54 -11.61
CA THR A 56 -6.61 10.11 -10.48
C THR A 56 -7.10 10.66 -9.14
N LYS A 57 -7.03 9.84 -8.10
CA LYS A 57 -7.29 10.22 -6.71
C LYS A 57 -6.02 10.05 -5.88
N THR A 58 -5.65 11.09 -5.14
CA THR A 58 -4.60 11.00 -4.13
C THR A 58 -5.14 10.38 -2.85
N GLY A 59 -4.40 9.43 -2.30
CA GLY A 59 -4.65 8.76 -1.03
C GLY A 59 -3.38 8.64 -0.21
N MET A 60 -3.50 8.09 0.99
CA MET A 60 -2.38 7.87 1.92
C MET A 60 -2.16 6.39 2.17
N THR A 61 -0.93 6.04 2.51
CA THR A 61 -0.54 4.72 3.03
C THR A 61 0.13 4.88 4.38
N LEU A 62 -0.17 3.96 5.28
CA LEU A 62 0.56 3.74 6.55
C LEU A 62 0.79 2.24 6.70
N ALA A 63 2.02 1.83 7.02
CA ALA A 63 2.32 0.41 7.18
C ALA A 63 3.36 0.12 8.23
N GLY A 64 3.24 -1.07 8.84
CA GLY A 64 4.29 -1.76 9.56
C GLY A 64 4.75 -2.96 8.73
N ILE A 65 6.05 -3.11 8.55
CA ILE A 65 6.63 -4.18 7.73
C ILE A 65 7.60 -5.03 8.53
N ALA A 66 7.77 -6.26 8.05
CA ALA A 66 8.83 -7.16 8.45
C ALA A 66 9.43 -7.82 7.21
N GLY A 67 10.74 -7.93 7.18
CA GLY A 67 11.45 -8.59 6.11
C GLY A 67 12.49 -9.56 6.66
N LEU A 68 12.83 -10.53 5.86
CA LEU A 68 13.87 -11.51 6.18
C LEU A 68 14.78 -11.71 4.97
N ARG A 69 16.06 -11.91 5.24
CA ARG A 69 17.03 -12.30 4.22
C ARG A 69 16.84 -13.77 3.87
N LEU A 70 16.73 -14.08 2.58
CA LEU A 70 16.50 -15.44 2.10
C LEU A 70 17.79 -16.22 1.83
N SER A 71 18.92 -15.54 1.64
CA SER A 71 20.18 -16.17 1.25
C SER A 71 21.37 -15.45 1.86
N ASP A 72 22.34 -16.20 2.35
CA ASP A 72 23.61 -15.67 2.87
C ASP A 72 24.59 -15.26 1.74
N THR A 73 24.41 -15.85 0.56
CA THR A 73 25.28 -15.61 -0.59
C THR A 73 24.77 -14.54 -1.54
N ALA A 74 23.47 -14.25 -1.52
CA ALA A 74 22.85 -13.25 -2.37
C ALA A 74 21.98 -12.29 -1.53
N PRO A 75 21.98 -11.00 -1.84
CA PRO A 75 21.19 -9.99 -1.12
C PRO A 75 19.71 -10.05 -1.53
N VAL A 76 19.08 -11.18 -1.30
CA VAL A 76 17.66 -11.42 -1.60
C VAL A 76 16.86 -11.41 -0.31
N PHE A 77 15.77 -10.64 -0.31
CA PHE A 77 14.92 -10.44 0.86
C PHE A 77 13.47 -10.74 0.52
N LEU A 78 12.78 -11.29 1.48
CA LEU A 78 11.33 -11.41 1.48
C LEU A 78 10.77 -10.37 2.46
N GLU A 79 9.94 -9.46 1.99
CA GLU A 79 9.26 -8.48 2.83
C GLU A 79 7.75 -8.65 2.77
N SER A 80 7.12 -8.56 3.92
CA SER A 80 5.68 -8.49 4.05
C SER A 80 5.32 -7.48 5.14
N GLY A 81 4.04 -7.23 5.33
CA GLY A 81 3.58 -6.29 6.35
C GLY A 81 2.08 -6.06 6.31
N LEU A 82 1.63 -5.19 7.19
CA LEU A 82 0.25 -4.75 7.20
C LEU A 82 0.17 -3.28 6.80
N TYR A 83 -0.51 -3.04 5.68
CA TYR A 83 -0.67 -1.73 5.07
C TYR A 83 -2.11 -1.25 5.19
N TYR A 84 -2.32 -0.07 5.73
CA TYR A 84 -3.55 0.68 5.53
C TYR A 84 -3.37 1.57 4.31
N THR A 85 -4.16 1.36 3.27
CA THR A 85 -4.00 2.02 1.98
C THR A 85 -5.31 2.66 1.53
N GLN A 86 -5.25 3.92 1.17
CA GLN A 86 -6.37 4.66 0.60
C GLN A 86 -6.21 4.75 -0.91
N LEU A 87 -7.16 4.20 -1.65
CA LEU A 87 -7.24 4.21 -3.10
C LEU A 87 -8.54 4.85 -3.58
N GLY A 88 -8.75 4.84 -4.88
CA GLY A 88 -9.99 5.25 -5.51
C GLY A 88 -9.77 6.01 -6.81
N ALA A 89 -10.84 6.64 -7.28
CA ALA A 89 -10.84 7.43 -8.51
C ALA A 89 -11.76 8.65 -8.38
N LYS A 90 -11.62 9.61 -9.28
CA LYS A 90 -12.50 10.77 -9.41
C LYS A 90 -13.10 10.79 -10.81
N LYS A 91 -14.37 11.18 -10.90
CA LYS A 91 -15.03 11.50 -12.17
C LYS A 91 -15.86 12.76 -11.95
N ASP A 92 -15.50 13.84 -12.60
CA ASP A 92 -16.15 15.15 -12.43
C ASP A 92 -16.25 15.53 -10.94
N LYS A 93 -17.48 15.62 -10.43
CA LYS A 93 -17.79 15.93 -9.03
C LYS A 93 -17.94 14.67 -8.14
N ILE A 94 -17.83 13.46 -8.73
CA ILE A 94 -17.96 12.20 -8.00
C ILE A 94 -16.59 11.72 -7.57
N THR A 95 -16.46 11.38 -6.29
CA THR A 95 -15.22 10.83 -5.74
C THR A 95 -15.49 9.45 -5.15
N HIS A 96 -14.81 8.45 -5.69
CA HIS A 96 -14.78 7.09 -5.15
C HIS A 96 -13.58 6.96 -4.22
N SER A 97 -13.81 6.68 -2.96
CA SER A 97 -12.76 6.42 -1.96
C SER A 97 -12.87 4.98 -1.48
N LEU A 98 -11.76 4.26 -1.54
CA LEU A 98 -11.64 2.86 -1.16
C LEU A 98 -10.49 2.73 -0.17
N ASN A 99 -10.77 2.26 1.04
CA ASN A 99 -9.77 2.06 2.08
C ASN A 99 -9.58 0.56 2.28
N TYR A 100 -8.34 0.11 2.17
CA TYR A 100 -7.97 -1.29 2.26
C TYR A 100 -7.01 -1.55 3.41
N LEU A 101 -7.12 -2.74 4.00
CA LEU A 101 -6.01 -3.42 4.64
C LEU A 101 -5.36 -4.33 3.60
N GLU A 102 -4.05 -4.20 3.44
CA GLU A 102 -3.28 -4.89 2.41
C GLU A 102 -2.10 -5.63 3.04
N ILE A 103 -1.86 -6.84 2.56
CA ILE A 103 -0.72 -7.68 2.91
C ILE A 103 0.00 -7.99 1.60
N PRO A 104 1.12 -7.35 1.29
CA PRO A 104 1.99 -7.70 0.18
C PRO A 104 2.95 -8.83 0.57
N VAL A 105 3.45 -9.56 -0.42
CA VAL A 105 4.58 -10.48 -0.28
C VAL A 105 5.58 -10.13 -1.37
N LEU A 106 6.65 -9.42 -1.00
CA LEU A 106 7.59 -8.81 -1.93
C LEU A 106 8.94 -9.52 -1.86
N ILE A 107 9.45 -9.88 -3.03
CA ILE A 107 10.85 -10.29 -3.17
C ILE A 107 11.63 -9.05 -3.59
N LYS A 108 12.66 -8.73 -2.80
CA LYS A 108 13.56 -7.60 -3.02
C LYS A 108 14.96 -8.09 -3.29
N TYR A 109 15.68 -7.39 -4.14
CA TYR A 109 17.09 -7.64 -4.41
C TYR A 109 17.91 -6.41 -4.02
N GLY A 110 18.90 -6.58 -3.14
CA GLY A 110 19.78 -5.49 -2.68
C GLY A 110 20.88 -5.23 -3.68
N VAL A 111 20.99 -3.99 -4.16
CA VAL A 111 22.09 -3.51 -5.00
C VAL A 111 22.82 -2.41 -4.25
N GLN A 112 24.02 -2.68 -3.78
CA GLN A 112 24.88 -1.66 -3.14
C GLN A 112 25.36 -0.69 -4.22
N VAL A 113 25.05 0.59 -4.04
CA VAL A 113 25.48 1.66 -4.96
C VAL A 113 26.65 2.45 -4.38
N SER A 114 26.64 2.61 -3.05
CA SER A 114 27.76 3.19 -2.29
C SER A 114 27.79 2.57 -0.88
N ASP A 115 28.79 2.91 -0.08
CA ASP A 115 28.94 2.36 1.28
C ASP A 115 27.69 2.57 2.15
N ASP A 116 26.95 3.65 1.91
CA ASP A 116 25.78 4.03 2.69
C ASP A 116 24.44 3.87 1.96
N ILE A 117 24.45 3.58 0.64
CA ILE A 117 23.23 3.57 -0.19
C ILE A 117 23.05 2.21 -0.84
N ALA A 118 21.89 1.62 -0.58
CA ALA A 118 21.42 0.42 -1.27
C ALA A 118 20.13 0.70 -2.04
N LEU A 119 20.03 0.17 -3.26
CA LEU A 119 18.80 0.10 -4.03
C LEU A 119 18.17 -1.27 -3.85
N LEU A 120 16.86 -1.29 -3.76
CA LEU A 120 16.07 -2.48 -3.46
C LEU A 120 14.92 -2.60 -4.47
N PRO A 121 15.21 -2.94 -5.76
CA PRO A 121 14.14 -3.31 -6.68
C PRO A 121 13.37 -4.52 -6.14
N TYR A 122 12.07 -4.51 -6.38
CA TYR A 122 11.19 -5.56 -5.88
C TYR A 122 10.01 -5.82 -6.80
N ILE A 123 9.47 -7.01 -6.64
CA ILE A 123 8.22 -7.44 -7.25
C ILE A 123 7.53 -8.43 -6.30
N GLY A 124 6.20 -8.47 -6.34
CA GLY A 124 5.45 -9.49 -5.63
C GLY A 124 3.95 -9.28 -5.66
N PRO A 125 3.19 -10.29 -5.29
CA PRO A 125 1.75 -10.21 -5.14
C PRO A 125 1.35 -9.39 -3.91
N TYR A 126 0.13 -8.88 -3.93
CA TYR A 126 -0.55 -8.37 -2.74
C TYR A 126 -1.97 -8.94 -2.66
N PHE A 127 -2.44 -9.07 -1.45
CA PHE A 127 -3.84 -9.29 -1.12
C PHE A 127 -4.34 -8.14 -0.27
N SER A 128 -5.53 -7.61 -0.59
CA SER A 128 -6.14 -6.55 0.19
C SER A 128 -7.63 -6.77 0.43
N TYR A 129 -8.12 -6.23 1.54
CA TYR A 129 -9.51 -6.30 1.93
C TYR A 129 -10.05 -4.91 2.22
N GLY A 130 -11.14 -4.54 1.52
CA GLY A 130 -11.80 -3.26 1.68
C GLY A 130 -12.49 -3.14 3.04
N ILE A 131 -12.01 -2.24 3.87
CA ILE A 131 -12.51 -2.03 5.24
C ILE A 131 -13.37 -0.78 5.37
N GLY A 132 -13.40 0.07 4.34
CA GLY A 132 -14.19 1.29 4.35
C GLY A 132 -13.97 2.14 3.11
N GLY A 133 -14.74 3.19 3.01
CA GLY A 133 -14.68 4.12 1.89
C GLY A 133 -16.04 4.75 1.65
N LYS A 134 -16.06 5.80 0.82
CA LYS A 134 -17.29 6.53 0.50
C LYS A 134 -17.29 6.96 -0.96
N VAL A 135 -18.40 6.75 -1.60
CA VAL A 135 -18.72 7.42 -2.87
C VAL A 135 -19.40 8.73 -2.51
N LYS A 136 -18.82 9.84 -2.95
CA LYS A 136 -19.37 11.20 -2.79
C LYS A 136 -19.89 11.66 -4.14
N TYR A 137 -21.11 12.16 -4.19
CA TYR A 137 -21.74 12.71 -5.38
C TYR A 137 -22.49 14.00 -5.03
N PRO A 138 -22.57 14.98 -5.94
CA PRO A 138 -23.40 16.16 -5.75
C PRO A 138 -24.88 15.76 -5.85
N ASP A 139 -25.66 16.17 -4.88
CA ASP A 139 -27.13 16.09 -4.94
C ASP A 139 -27.69 17.22 -5.80
N ALA A 140 -28.93 17.07 -6.30
CA ALA A 140 -29.66 18.07 -7.08
C ALA A 140 -29.79 19.44 -6.35
N THR A 141 -29.69 19.44 -5.03
CA THR A 141 -29.70 20.64 -4.17
C THR A 141 -28.31 21.23 -3.89
N GLY A 142 -27.23 20.69 -4.51
CA GLY A 142 -25.84 21.09 -4.26
C GLY A 142 -25.26 20.53 -2.94
N LYS A 143 -26.01 19.73 -2.19
CA LYS A 143 -25.47 19.00 -1.03
C LYS A 143 -24.71 17.76 -1.46
N VAL A 144 -23.68 17.40 -0.71
CA VAL A 144 -22.86 16.21 -1.01
C VAL A 144 -23.48 14.98 -0.37
N GLY A 145 -24.12 14.14 -1.19
CA GLY A 145 -24.54 12.80 -0.81
C GLY A 145 -23.32 11.89 -0.59
N LYS A 146 -23.44 10.93 0.33
CA LYS A 146 -22.38 9.96 0.65
C LYS A 146 -22.97 8.57 0.83
N HIS A 147 -22.44 7.60 0.09
CA HIS A 147 -22.74 6.17 0.29
C HIS A 147 -21.46 5.40 0.61
N SER A 148 -21.58 4.27 1.30
CA SER A 148 -20.45 3.37 1.52
C SER A 148 -19.99 2.76 0.20
N SER A 149 -18.70 2.77 -0.07
CA SER A 149 -18.10 2.19 -1.27
C SER A 149 -18.28 0.67 -1.34
N PHE A 150 -18.31 0.01 -0.20
CA PHE A 150 -18.46 -1.45 -0.07
C PHE A 150 -19.88 -1.89 0.26
N ASN A 151 -20.87 -1.10 -0.09
CA ASN A 151 -22.26 -1.50 0.02
C ASN A 151 -22.62 -2.54 -1.07
N LYS A 152 -23.82 -3.13 -1.00
CA LYS A 152 -24.26 -4.24 -1.87
C LYS A 152 -24.20 -3.95 -3.38
N SER A 153 -24.05 -2.69 -3.79
CA SER A 153 -24.20 -2.24 -5.18
C SER A 153 -22.95 -1.66 -5.84
N TYR A 154 -21.79 -1.50 -5.15
CA TYR A 154 -20.65 -0.81 -5.75
C TYR A 154 -19.41 -1.68 -5.91
N TYR A 155 -18.71 -1.99 -4.83
CA TYR A 155 -17.42 -2.69 -4.91
C TYR A 155 -17.37 -3.92 -4.02
N LYS A 156 -16.63 -4.93 -4.46
CA LYS A 156 -16.26 -6.10 -3.66
C LYS A 156 -15.20 -5.71 -2.64
N HIS A 157 -15.21 -6.41 -1.49
CA HIS A 157 -14.19 -6.20 -0.46
C HIS A 157 -12.81 -6.73 -0.85
N PRO A 158 -12.67 -7.99 -1.37
CA PRO A 158 -11.37 -8.54 -1.71
C PRO A 158 -10.82 -7.92 -2.99
N ASP A 159 -9.53 -7.60 -2.97
CA ASP A 159 -8.75 -7.16 -4.11
C ASP A 159 -7.38 -7.83 -4.04
N MET A 160 -6.83 -8.21 -5.17
CA MET A 160 -5.50 -8.79 -5.29
C MET A 160 -4.83 -8.36 -6.59
N GLY A 161 -3.52 -8.41 -6.60
CA GLY A 161 -2.74 -8.02 -7.77
C GLY A 161 -1.25 -8.13 -7.48
N PHE A 162 -0.48 -7.32 -8.20
CA PHE A 162 0.96 -7.29 -8.08
C PHE A 162 1.46 -5.88 -7.82
N LYS A 163 2.62 -5.82 -7.17
CA LYS A 163 3.39 -4.60 -6.93
C LYS A 163 4.76 -4.77 -7.57
N ILE A 164 5.25 -3.71 -8.19
CA ILE A 164 6.61 -3.60 -8.69
C ILE A 164 7.15 -2.23 -8.33
N GLY A 165 8.41 -2.13 -7.98
CA GLY A 165 9.00 -0.86 -7.61
C GLY A 165 10.47 -0.97 -7.24
N CYS A 166 10.99 0.14 -6.73
CA CYS A 166 12.34 0.22 -6.22
C CYS A 166 12.35 1.02 -4.92
N GLY A 167 12.97 0.48 -3.90
CA GLY A 167 13.35 1.17 -2.69
C GLY A 167 14.77 1.72 -2.79
N ALA A 168 15.05 2.79 -2.09
CA ALA A 168 16.39 3.28 -1.82
C ALA A 168 16.54 3.40 -0.31
N GLU A 169 17.60 2.85 0.22
CA GLU A 169 17.91 2.91 1.64
C GLU A 169 19.20 3.66 1.89
N TYR A 170 19.14 4.59 2.83
CA TYR A 170 20.28 5.34 3.33
C TYR A 170 20.29 5.27 4.86
N ASN A 171 21.21 4.54 5.43
CA ASN A 171 21.20 4.19 6.84
C ASN A 171 19.88 3.53 7.25
N MET A 172 19.11 4.16 8.13
CA MET A 172 17.79 3.70 8.54
C MET A 172 16.64 4.28 7.69
N LEU A 173 16.93 5.28 6.85
CA LEU A 173 15.92 5.95 6.05
C LEU A 173 15.63 5.14 4.79
N TYR A 174 14.36 4.98 4.50
CA TYR A 174 13.87 4.25 3.34
C TYR A 174 12.96 5.12 2.50
N LEU A 175 13.23 5.19 1.20
CA LEU A 175 12.39 5.83 0.20
C LEU A 175 11.98 4.78 -0.82
N GLU A 176 10.72 4.77 -1.23
CA GLU A 176 10.18 3.77 -2.14
C GLU A 176 9.28 4.41 -3.20
N LEU A 177 9.54 4.09 -4.45
CA LEU A 177 8.67 4.39 -5.57
C LEU A 177 8.20 3.08 -6.20
N GLY A 178 6.89 2.92 -6.37
CA GLY A 178 6.35 1.71 -6.95
C GLY A 178 5.01 1.89 -7.61
N TYR A 179 4.64 0.88 -8.37
CA TYR A 179 3.34 0.77 -9.03
C TYR A 179 2.66 -0.52 -8.60
N LYS A 180 1.37 -0.42 -8.31
CA LYS A 180 0.51 -1.58 -8.05
C LYS A 180 -0.58 -1.67 -9.13
N PHE A 181 -0.91 -2.88 -9.52
CA PHE A 181 -2.01 -3.17 -10.44
C PHE A 181 -2.83 -4.36 -9.93
N GLY A 182 -4.13 -4.14 -9.79
CA GLY A 182 -5.10 -5.15 -9.41
C GLY A 182 -5.46 -6.04 -10.58
N VAL A 183 -5.50 -7.34 -10.34
CA VAL A 183 -5.98 -8.33 -11.30
C VAL A 183 -7.37 -8.84 -10.92
N ALA A 184 -7.80 -8.62 -9.70
CA ALA A 184 -9.15 -8.97 -9.26
C ALA A 184 -10.18 -7.98 -9.80
N ASN A 185 -11.29 -8.48 -10.31
CA ASN A 185 -12.45 -7.65 -10.62
C ASN A 185 -13.18 -7.28 -9.33
N ILE A 186 -13.09 -6.01 -8.94
CA ILE A 186 -13.73 -5.46 -7.74
C ILE A 186 -15.12 -4.88 -8.01
N SER A 187 -15.60 -4.87 -9.27
CA SER A 187 -16.95 -4.42 -9.59
C SER A 187 -18.00 -5.34 -8.98
N LYS A 188 -19.08 -4.75 -8.54
CA LYS A 188 -20.25 -5.45 -7.98
C LYS A 188 -21.53 -5.16 -8.73
N ASP A 189 -21.45 -4.53 -9.92
CA ASP A 189 -22.65 -4.12 -10.64
C ASP A 189 -23.47 -5.35 -11.05
N PRO A 190 -24.70 -5.51 -10.51
CA PRO A 190 -25.54 -6.62 -10.84
C PRO A 190 -26.33 -6.42 -12.17
N ALA A 191 -26.26 -5.23 -12.77
CA ALA A 191 -27.02 -4.90 -13.96
C ALA A 191 -26.26 -5.16 -15.27
N GLU A 192 -24.92 -5.19 -15.21
CA GLU A 192 -24.05 -5.50 -16.36
C GLU A 192 -23.20 -6.74 -16.05
N VAL A 193 -23.51 -7.84 -16.70
CA VAL A 193 -22.89 -9.16 -16.47
C VAL A 193 -21.39 -9.14 -16.76
N ASP A 194 -20.89 -8.18 -17.55
CA ASP A 194 -19.50 -8.09 -18.01
C ASP A 194 -18.73 -6.87 -17.49
N ALA A 195 -19.30 -6.10 -16.54
CA ALA A 195 -18.60 -4.93 -16.00
C ALA A 195 -17.42 -5.32 -15.13
N SER A 196 -16.23 -4.82 -15.45
CA SER A 196 -15.03 -5.02 -14.65
C SER A 196 -14.46 -3.71 -14.12
N ALA A 197 -13.84 -3.79 -12.94
CA ALA A 197 -13.10 -2.68 -12.35
C ALA A 197 -11.85 -3.21 -11.64
N HIS A 198 -10.70 -2.61 -11.94
CA HIS A 198 -9.42 -2.99 -11.38
C HIS A 198 -8.72 -1.78 -10.77
N ASN A 199 -8.17 -1.92 -9.58
CA ASN A 199 -7.37 -0.88 -8.95
C ASN A 199 -5.98 -0.78 -9.60
N HIS A 200 -5.50 0.45 -9.76
CA HIS A 200 -4.09 0.71 -10.03
C HIS A 200 -3.63 1.95 -9.28
N ALA A 201 -2.35 2.01 -8.91
CA ALA A 201 -1.78 3.16 -8.24
C ALA A 201 -0.28 3.26 -8.41
N LEU A 202 0.20 4.47 -8.68
CA LEU A 202 1.57 4.87 -8.41
C LEU A 202 1.66 5.27 -6.95
N TYR A 203 2.70 4.86 -6.23
CA TYR A 203 2.88 5.24 -4.83
C TYR A 203 4.32 5.64 -4.52
N LEU A 204 4.42 6.57 -3.60
CA LEU A 204 5.68 7.04 -3.03
C LEU A 204 5.59 6.91 -1.52
N ASN A 205 6.47 6.10 -0.93
CA ASN A 205 6.55 5.89 0.50
C ASN A 205 7.91 6.35 1.04
N ILE A 206 7.89 6.91 2.23
CA ILE A 206 9.06 7.13 3.06
C ILE A 206 8.96 6.27 4.31
N GLY A 207 10.05 5.91 4.91
CA GLY A 207 10.03 5.08 6.11
C GLY A 207 11.35 4.96 6.80
N VAL A 208 11.35 4.12 7.81
CA VAL A 208 12.53 3.73 8.57
C VAL A 208 12.60 2.22 8.67
N ASN A 209 13.79 1.66 8.55
CA ASN A 209 14.10 0.26 8.82
C ASN A 209 14.98 0.16 10.06
N PHE A 210 14.78 -0.88 10.88
CA PHE A 210 15.54 -1.14 12.12
C PHE A 210 15.53 -2.64 12.45
#